data_44892407841484bf6db0d47219fe0d16
#
_entry.id   44892407841484bf6db0d47219fe0d16
#
_cell.length_a   1.000
_cell.length_b   1.000
_cell.length_c   1.000
_cell.angle_alpha   90.00
_cell.angle_beta   90.00
_cell.angle_gamma   90.00
#
_symmetry.space_group_name_H-M   'P 1'
#
loop_
_entity.id
_entity.type
_entity.pdbx_description
1 polymer ?
#
loop_
_entity_poly.entity_id
_entity_poly.type
_entity_poly.pdbx_seq_one_letter_code
_entity_poly.pdbx_strand_id
1 'polypeptide(L)'
;MAMSRETDNGVFVTASEAREDGNAENLGKADIERLGRERPDTLSNWAAEAGFVFAIVSSLCMSEYFISGFNIVLPAITESLQIPESQQTWPAGVINLTTAALLLPFARLCSQYGGRNVFLGGHVWLLIWSIVCGFSKNPIMLIAGRAMQGIGASAFLPAGLTLLGQTYRPGPRKNLVFSLYGAAACIGFYFGIILGAVTGQLANWRVYFYVGSAFEFLLIVTGFFTIPRHLGNDGPDVRMDWWGACTIVPGLVLVVYALTDGGNAPEGWRTPYIFVTFIIGGLLLCAAVYLQGWVSAQPLLPADLFRPKYMKRISGFIFCGFGVFSIFLFYASFYIQNVLLATPLQTAVWFIPLALGGFILAITGGFVLHILSGQILLLVSCVGYIVCVLLFPLIPSQDGAEKLSTSHTYWAYIFPSMVCGTIGIDITYNVTNVFTTTQMPRRLQATAAGWVISLGYLGMAFWLGVAELAVSSWARSHTEVDPTLREKYQVGFWTGLGLAGVTFACAATTRIGQASTELTADEKDELEKNTAQQ
;
A
#
# COMPACT_ATOMS: atom_id res chain seq x y z
N MET A 1 -37.45 4.73 -0.89
CA MET A 1 -38.55 5.62 -0.42
C MET A 1 -37.87 6.85 0.17
N ALA A 2 -37.85 7.96 -0.58
CA ALA A 2 -37.22 9.19 -0.11
C ALA A 2 -38.01 9.74 1.06
N MET A 3 -37.37 10.03 2.18
CA MET A 3 -38.04 10.65 3.34
C MET A 3 -38.28 12.11 3.04
N SER A 4 -39.54 12.50 3.18
CA SER A 4 -40.06 13.85 3.05
C SER A 4 -40.21 14.47 4.45
N ARG A 5 -40.01 15.77 4.56
CA ARG A 5 -40.27 16.57 5.77
C ARG A 5 -41.57 17.33 5.60
N GLU A 6 -42.35 17.36 6.64
CA GLU A 6 -43.60 18.15 6.67
C GLU A 6 -43.23 19.64 6.89
N THR A 7 -43.63 20.49 5.95
CA THR A 7 -43.53 21.95 6.12
C THR A 7 -44.82 22.46 6.75
N ASP A 8 -44.81 23.66 7.30
CA ASP A 8 -45.97 24.31 7.96
C ASP A 8 -47.26 24.34 7.10
N ASN A 9 -47.20 23.95 5.82
CA ASN A 9 -48.33 23.87 4.90
C ASN A 9 -48.73 22.42 4.53
N GLY A 10 -48.20 21.38 5.24
CA GLY A 10 -48.57 19.99 4.99
C GLY A 10 -48.01 19.38 3.69
N VAL A 11 -47.02 20.01 3.06
CA VAL A 11 -46.37 19.51 1.84
C VAL A 11 -45.09 18.75 2.21
N PHE A 12 -45.02 17.51 1.73
CA PHE A 12 -43.81 16.70 1.91
C PHE A 12 -42.77 17.00 0.82
N VAL A 13 -41.58 17.48 1.21
CA VAL A 13 -40.47 17.79 0.31
C VAL A 13 -39.47 16.66 0.34
N THR A 14 -39.04 16.15 -0.82
CA THR A 14 -38.02 15.11 -0.92
C THR A 14 -36.61 15.70 -0.71
N ALA A 15 -35.65 14.87 -0.28
CA ALA A 15 -34.28 15.32 -0.04
C ALA A 15 -33.56 15.88 -1.30
N SER A 16 -34.08 15.60 -2.50
CA SER A 16 -33.59 16.18 -3.77
C SER A 16 -34.10 17.59 -3.98
N GLU A 17 -35.38 17.85 -3.65
CA GLU A 17 -36.00 19.18 -3.77
C GLU A 17 -35.44 20.18 -2.76
N ALA A 18 -35.09 19.71 -1.54
CA ALA A 18 -34.42 20.54 -0.53
C ALA A 18 -33.00 21.02 -0.95
N ARG A 19 -32.39 20.36 -1.91
CA ARG A 19 -31.09 20.76 -2.48
C ARG A 19 -31.22 21.86 -3.54
N GLU A 20 -32.31 21.87 -4.30
CA GLU A 20 -32.59 22.88 -5.34
C GLU A 20 -33.02 24.22 -4.73
N ASP A 21 -33.68 24.20 -3.56
CA ASP A 21 -34.26 25.41 -2.92
C ASP A 21 -33.33 26.13 -1.93
N GLY A 22 -32.01 25.81 -1.83
CA GLY A 22 -31.09 26.47 -0.91
C GLY A 22 -31.33 26.17 0.59
N ASN A 23 -32.26 25.26 0.94
CA ASN A 23 -32.67 24.92 2.30
C ASN A 23 -31.73 23.89 2.98
N ALA A 24 -30.52 23.64 2.43
CA ALA A 24 -29.55 22.72 3.00
C ALA A 24 -28.93 23.20 4.34
N GLU A 25 -29.07 24.48 4.67
CA GLU A 25 -28.52 25.08 5.89
C GLU A 25 -29.32 24.77 7.18
N ASN A 26 -30.53 24.20 7.10
CA ASN A 26 -31.40 24.00 8.27
C ASN A 26 -31.61 22.52 8.70
N LEU A 27 -30.81 21.56 8.19
CA LEU A 27 -30.87 20.18 8.71
C LEU A 27 -30.25 20.11 10.11
N GLY A 28 -31.05 19.78 11.12
CA GLY A 28 -30.57 19.59 12.47
C GLY A 28 -29.52 18.44 12.57
N LYS A 29 -28.62 18.51 13.54
CA LYS A 29 -27.60 17.46 13.77
C LYS A 29 -28.18 16.04 13.80
N ALA A 30 -29.37 15.86 14.36
CA ALA A 30 -30.08 14.57 14.42
C ALA A 30 -30.50 14.05 13.03
N ASP A 31 -30.89 14.93 12.12
CA ASP A 31 -31.25 14.56 10.74
C ASP A 31 -30.03 14.18 9.92
N ILE A 32 -28.91 14.89 10.11
CA ILE A 32 -27.62 14.57 9.46
C ILE A 32 -27.12 13.20 9.94
N GLU A 33 -27.21 12.91 11.24
CA GLU A 33 -26.82 11.62 11.80
C GLU A 33 -27.72 10.47 11.31
N ARG A 34 -29.03 10.70 11.21
CA ARG A 34 -29.98 9.73 10.67
C ARG A 34 -29.69 9.41 9.21
N LEU A 35 -29.49 10.43 8.38
CA LEU A 35 -29.12 10.29 6.97
C LEU A 35 -27.78 9.56 6.79
N GLY A 36 -26.84 9.74 7.74
CA GLY A 36 -25.56 9.01 7.77
C GLY A 36 -25.67 7.53 8.13
N ARG A 37 -26.82 7.09 8.68
CA ARG A 37 -27.12 5.68 8.97
C ARG A 37 -27.93 4.99 7.87
N GLU A 38 -28.60 5.75 7.02
CA GLU A 38 -29.42 5.24 5.93
C GLU A 38 -28.56 4.68 4.78
N ARG A 39 -29.14 3.76 4.02
CA ARG A 39 -28.50 3.21 2.81
C ARG A 39 -28.45 4.30 1.74
N PRO A 40 -27.33 4.39 0.98
CA PRO A 40 -27.24 5.31 -0.16
C PRO A 40 -28.35 5.04 -1.19
N ASP A 41 -29.00 6.09 -1.68
CA ASP A 41 -30.08 5.99 -2.67
C ASP A 41 -29.62 5.42 -4.01
N THR A 42 -28.31 5.52 -4.29
CA THR A 42 -27.67 4.96 -5.48
C THR A 42 -27.63 3.42 -5.50
N LEU A 43 -27.88 2.77 -4.35
CA LEU A 43 -27.86 1.31 -4.19
C LEU A 43 -29.30 0.80 -3.96
N SER A 44 -29.85 0.11 -4.95
CA SER A 44 -31.28 -0.24 -5.02
C SER A 44 -31.77 -1.13 -3.88
N ASN A 45 -30.96 -2.06 -3.39
CA ASN A 45 -31.33 -3.02 -2.36
C ASN A 45 -30.13 -3.45 -1.51
N TRP A 46 -30.40 -4.23 -0.46
CA TRP A 46 -29.38 -4.73 0.47
C TRP A 46 -28.31 -5.62 -0.21
N ALA A 47 -28.74 -6.42 -1.17
CA ALA A 47 -27.83 -7.28 -1.92
C ALA A 47 -26.88 -6.47 -2.84
N ALA A 48 -27.39 -5.41 -3.45
CA ALA A 48 -26.56 -4.49 -4.24
C ALA A 48 -25.53 -3.78 -3.38
N GLU A 49 -25.91 -3.32 -2.17
CA GLU A 49 -24.97 -2.73 -1.24
C GLU A 49 -23.92 -3.72 -0.74
N ALA A 50 -24.35 -4.92 -0.31
CA ALA A 50 -23.43 -5.96 0.12
C ALA A 50 -22.45 -6.36 -1.00
N GLY A 51 -22.92 -6.48 -2.23
CA GLY A 51 -22.08 -6.76 -3.39
C GLY A 51 -21.13 -5.60 -3.73
N PHE A 52 -21.59 -4.35 -3.63
CA PHE A 52 -20.76 -3.17 -3.81
C PHE A 52 -19.62 -3.11 -2.78
N VAL A 53 -19.96 -3.27 -1.49
CA VAL A 53 -18.99 -3.28 -0.40
C VAL A 53 -18.01 -4.45 -0.56
N PHE A 54 -18.53 -5.66 -0.86
CA PHE A 54 -17.71 -6.84 -1.09
C PHE A 54 -16.71 -6.61 -2.23
N ALA A 55 -17.15 -6.10 -3.39
CA ALA A 55 -16.27 -5.86 -4.53
C ALA A 55 -15.13 -4.90 -4.18
N ILE A 56 -15.43 -3.78 -3.52
CA ILE A 56 -14.41 -2.77 -3.24
C ILE A 56 -13.52 -3.18 -2.05
N VAL A 57 -14.07 -3.75 -1.00
CA VAL A 57 -13.30 -4.23 0.16
C VAL A 57 -12.34 -5.35 -0.26
N SER A 58 -12.84 -6.30 -1.06
CA SER A 58 -12.01 -7.41 -1.54
C SER A 58 -10.97 -6.99 -2.58
N SER A 59 -11.10 -5.83 -3.23
CA SER A 59 -10.06 -5.32 -4.12
C SER A 59 -8.75 -5.03 -3.39
N LEU A 60 -8.80 -4.45 -2.20
CA LEU A 60 -7.63 -4.26 -1.35
C LEU A 60 -7.08 -5.62 -0.87
N CYS A 61 -7.97 -6.54 -0.49
CA CYS A 61 -7.59 -7.91 -0.13
C CYS A 61 -6.78 -8.57 -1.26
N MET A 62 -7.18 -8.43 -2.52
CA MET A 62 -6.46 -8.99 -3.67
C MET A 62 -5.12 -8.31 -3.94
N SER A 63 -4.99 -7.00 -3.72
CA SER A 63 -3.70 -6.32 -3.79
C SER A 63 -2.70 -6.91 -2.80
N GLU A 64 -3.12 -7.07 -1.53
CA GLU A 64 -2.29 -7.65 -0.49
C GLU A 64 -1.99 -9.14 -0.72
N TYR A 65 -2.95 -9.90 -1.27
CA TYR A 65 -2.77 -11.29 -1.69
C TYR A 65 -1.59 -11.43 -2.66
N PHE A 66 -1.56 -10.64 -3.74
CA PHE A 66 -0.51 -10.72 -4.75
C PHE A 66 0.86 -10.22 -4.27
N ILE A 67 0.93 -9.48 -3.17
CA ILE A 67 2.19 -9.01 -2.57
C ILE A 67 2.71 -10.03 -1.56
N SER A 68 1.92 -10.35 -0.55
CA SER A 68 2.35 -11.19 0.58
C SER A 68 2.56 -12.65 0.22
N GLY A 69 1.55 -13.25 -0.42
CA GLY A 69 1.60 -14.66 -0.80
C GLY A 69 2.66 -14.95 -1.85
N PHE A 70 2.92 -13.97 -2.71
CA PHE A 70 3.99 -14.10 -3.69
C PHE A 70 5.37 -14.26 -3.04
N ASN A 71 5.66 -13.54 -1.95
CA ASN A 71 6.93 -13.69 -1.24
C ASN A 71 7.10 -15.09 -0.63
N ILE A 72 6.01 -15.76 -0.25
CA ILE A 72 6.06 -17.13 0.29
C ILE A 72 6.25 -18.17 -0.81
N VAL A 73 5.63 -17.97 -1.97
CA VAL A 73 5.73 -18.92 -3.10
C VAL A 73 6.98 -18.66 -3.95
N LEU A 74 7.62 -17.50 -3.83
CA LEU A 74 8.75 -17.08 -4.66
C LEU A 74 9.96 -18.03 -4.58
N PRO A 75 10.40 -18.59 -3.43
CA PRO A 75 11.46 -19.58 -3.40
C PRO A 75 11.18 -20.79 -4.29
N ALA A 76 9.97 -21.34 -4.27
CA ALA A 76 9.57 -22.44 -5.14
C ALA A 76 9.55 -22.05 -6.64
N ILE A 77 9.15 -20.82 -6.95
CA ILE A 77 9.21 -20.26 -8.31
C ILE A 77 10.67 -20.12 -8.76
N THR A 78 11.52 -19.61 -7.87
CA THR A 78 12.95 -19.42 -8.13
C THR A 78 13.63 -20.72 -8.52
N GLU A 79 13.36 -21.78 -7.77
CA GLU A 79 13.86 -23.12 -8.10
C GLU A 79 13.29 -23.64 -9.43
N SER A 80 11.98 -23.53 -9.63
CA SER A 80 11.30 -24.05 -10.81
C SER A 80 11.70 -23.33 -12.12
N LEU A 81 11.85 -22.00 -12.08
CA LEU A 81 12.24 -21.18 -13.25
C LEU A 81 13.75 -20.94 -13.33
N GLN A 82 14.53 -21.48 -12.37
CA GLN A 82 15.98 -21.27 -12.23
C GLN A 82 16.34 -19.77 -12.27
N ILE A 83 15.65 -18.97 -11.45
CA ILE A 83 15.88 -17.52 -11.37
C ILE A 83 17.23 -17.29 -10.67
N PRO A 84 18.18 -16.62 -11.34
CA PRO A 84 19.48 -16.30 -10.72
C PRO A 84 19.28 -15.48 -9.43
N GLU A 85 20.15 -15.66 -8.43
CA GLU A 85 20.12 -14.87 -7.18
C GLU A 85 20.03 -13.36 -7.44
N SER A 86 20.77 -12.89 -8.44
CA SER A 86 20.78 -11.48 -8.87
C SER A 86 19.45 -10.93 -9.41
N GLN A 87 18.48 -11.79 -9.68
CA GLN A 87 17.18 -11.39 -10.23
C GLN A 87 16.01 -11.72 -9.32
N GLN A 88 16.25 -12.31 -8.13
CA GLN A 88 15.17 -12.79 -7.24
C GLN A 88 14.32 -11.66 -6.63
N THR A 89 14.89 -10.48 -6.44
CA THR A 89 14.19 -9.31 -5.91
C THR A 89 13.23 -8.68 -6.94
N TRP A 90 13.50 -8.83 -8.24
CA TRP A 90 12.70 -8.23 -9.30
C TRP A 90 11.24 -8.68 -9.29
N PRO A 91 10.90 -9.99 -9.28
CA PRO A 91 9.51 -10.44 -9.27
C PRO A 91 8.73 -9.94 -8.06
N ALA A 92 9.37 -9.74 -6.91
CA ALA A 92 8.75 -9.22 -5.69
C ALA A 92 8.57 -7.70 -5.72
N GLY A 93 9.59 -6.97 -6.21
CA GLY A 93 9.61 -5.50 -6.17
C GLY A 93 8.84 -4.83 -7.31
N VAL A 94 8.85 -5.41 -8.51
CA VAL A 94 8.34 -4.74 -9.72
C VAL A 94 6.84 -4.42 -9.69
N ILE A 95 6.01 -5.25 -9.04
CA ILE A 95 4.58 -4.96 -8.88
C ILE A 95 4.38 -3.69 -8.04
N ASN A 96 5.15 -3.54 -6.97
CA ASN A 96 5.10 -2.36 -6.10
C ASN A 96 5.58 -1.11 -6.85
N LEU A 97 6.63 -1.23 -7.66
CA LEU A 97 7.16 -0.14 -8.47
C LEU A 97 6.12 0.39 -9.46
N THR A 98 5.50 -0.49 -10.24
CA THR A 98 4.52 -0.09 -11.25
C THR A 98 3.23 0.41 -10.62
N THR A 99 2.81 -0.19 -9.49
CA THR A 99 1.69 0.34 -8.71
C THR A 99 1.98 1.76 -8.21
N ALA A 100 3.13 1.99 -7.59
CA ALA A 100 3.50 3.31 -7.09
C ALA A 100 3.58 4.38 -8.20
N ALA A 101 4.26 4.05 -9.29
CA ALA A 101 4.50 5.00 -10.38
C ALA A 101 3.22 5.45 -11.08
N LEU A 102 2.23 4.55 -11.20
CA LEU A 102 1.01 4.80 -11.96
C LEU A 102 -0.21 5.16 -11.10
N LEU A 103 -0.13 5.04 -9.76
CA LEU A 103 -1.27 5.26 -8.87
C LEU A 103 -1.86 6.66 -9.00
N LEU A 104 -1.02 7.71 -9.01
CA LEU A 104 -1.48 9.09 -9.17
C LEU A 104 -2.05 9.38 -10.58
N PRO A 105 -1.42 8.97 -11.69
CA PRO A 105 -2.03 9.00 -13.01
C PRO A 105 -3.40 8.34 -13.07
N PHE A 106 -3.56 7.12 -12.53
CA PHE A 106 -4.84 6.43 -12.53
C PHE A 106 -5.88 7.06 -11.60
N ALA A 107 -5.47 7.64 -10.46
CA ALA A 107 -6.38 8.43 -9.63
C ALA A 107 -6.98 9.61 -10.42
N ARG A 108 -6.17 10.28 -11.26
CA ARG A 108 -6.64 11.36 -12.13
C ARG A 108 -7.54 10.84 -13.26
N LEU A 109 -7.20 9.70 -13.87
CA LEU A 109 -8.05 9.04 -14.87
C LEU A 109 -9.41 8.60 -14.29
N CYS A 110 -9.42 8.19 -13.01
CA CYS A 110 -10.65 7.87 -12.30
C CYS A 110 -11.61 9.07 -12.23
N SER A 111 -11.09 10.26 -11.94
CA SER A 111 -11.88 11.51 -11.93
C SER A 111 -12.40 11.90 -13.32
N GLN A 112 -11.65 11.58 -14.41
CA GLN A 112 -12.06 11.91 -15.77
C GLN A 112 -13.06 10.93 -16.40
N TYR A 113 -12.80 9.63 -16.25
CA TYR A 113 -13.53 8.57 -16.95
C TYR A 113 -14.56 7.84 -16.08
N GLY A 114 -14.62 8.22 -14.79
CA GLY A 114 -15.49 7.63 -13.78
C GLY A 114 -14.89 6.43 -13.06
N GLY A 115 -15.13 6.35 -11.76
CA GLY A 115 -14.56 5.35 -10.86
C GLY A 115 -14.87 3.92 -11.26
N ARG A 116 -16.09 3.65 -11.71
CA ARG A 116 -16.52 2.30 -12.11
C ARG A 116 -15.70 1.71 -13.26
N ASN A 117 -15.48 2.50 -14.32
CA ASN A 117 -14.79 2.00 -15.52
C ASN A 117 -13.32 1.73 -15.23
N VAL A 118 -12.67 2.61 -14.48
CA VAL A 118 -11.26 2.45 -14.08
C VAL A 118 -11.11 1.27 -13.11
N PHE A 119 -12.04 1.11 -12.16
CA PHE A 119 -12.05 0.00 -11.22
C PHE A 119 -12.16 -1.36 -11.93
N LEU A 120 -13.21 -1.54 -12.74
CA LEU A 120 -13.42 -2.79 -13.48
C LEU A 120 -12.31 -3.06 -14.50
N GLY A 121 -11.84 -2.03 -15.21
CA GLY A 121 -10.73 -2.13 -16.14
C GLY A 121 -9.44 -2.59 -15.46
N GLY A 122 -9.15 -2.07 -14.27
CA GLY A 122 -8.00 -2.48 -13.46
C GLY A 122 -8.05 -3.94 -13.04
N HIS A 123 -9.21 -4.43 -12.59
CA HIS A 123 -9.42 -5.84 -12.24
C HIS A 123 -9.35 -6.78 -13.46
N VAL A 124 -9.94 -6.40 -14.59
CA VAL A 124 -9.81 -7.18 -15.85
C VAL A 124 -8.35 -7.27 -16.28
N TRP A 125 -7.61 -6.17 -16.16
CA TRP A 125 -6.19 -6.15 -16.46
C TRP A 125 -5.39 -7.06 -15.53
N LEU A 126 -5.66 -6.99 -14.23
CA LEU A 126 -5.01 -7.85 -13.23
C LEU A 126 -5.34 -9.34 -13.46
N LEU A 127 -6.59 -9.68 -13.79
CA LEU A 127 -7.02 -11.03 -14.14
C LEU A 127 -6.19 -11.59 -15.30
N ILE A 128 -6.11 -10.86 -16.44
CA ILE A 128 -5.40 -11.30 -17.64
C ILE A 128 -3.93 -11.58 -17.30
N TRP A 129 -3.25 -10.63 -16.65
CA TRP A 129 -1.84 -10.77 -16.34
C TRP A 129 -1.55 -11.76 -15.21
N SER A 130 -2.51 -12.03 -14.33
CA SER A 130 -2.40 -13.14 -13.36
C SER A 130 -2.41 -14.50 -14.09
N ILE A 131 -3.27 -14.68 -15.08
CA ILE A 131 -3.26 -15.89 -15.91
C ILE A 131 -1.93 -16.01 -16.67
N VAL A 132 -1.44 -14.91 -17.27
CA VAL A 132 -0.14 -14.88 -17.95
C VAL A 132 1.01 -15.24 -17.01
N CYS A 133 1.02 -14.72 -15.78
CA CYS A 133 2.01 -15.10 -14.77
C CYS A 133 1.98 -16.62 -14.47
N GLY A 134 0.80 -17.21 -14.36
CA GLY A 134 0.65 -18.67 -14.18
C GLY A 134 1.22 -19.51 -15.33
N PHE A 135 1.26 -18.97 -16.55
CA PHE A 135 1.86 -19.60 -17.73
C PHE A 135 3.35 -19.27 -17.94
N SER A 136 3.98 -18.53 -17.03
CA SER A 136 5.38 -18.12 -17.18
C SER A 136 6.33 -19.32 -17.32
N LYS A 137 7.22 -19.23 -18.31
CA LYS A 137 8.22 -20.26 -18.64
C LYS A 137 9.66 -19.82 -18.35
N ASN A 138 9.86 -18.54 -18.12
CA ASN A 138 11.18 -17.95 -17.84
C ASN A 138 11.05 -16.75 -16.89
N PRO A 139 12.14 -16.32 -16.24
CA PRO A 139 12.14 -15.19 -15.32
C PRO A 139 11.61 -13.89 -15.93
N ILE A 140 11.99 -13.57 -17.17
CA ILE A 140 11.62 -12.32 -17.84
C ILE A 140 10.11 -12.22 -18.03
N MET A 141 9.47 -13.32 -18.45
CA MET A 141 8.01 -13.35 -18.61
C MET A 141 7.30 -13.16 -17.29
N LEU A 142 7.81 -13.75 -16.20
CA LEU A 142 7.26 -13.57 -14.87
C LEU A 142 7.39 -12.12 -14.39
N ILE A 143 8.58 -11.53 -14.52
CA ILE A 143 8.85 -10.13 -14.11
C ILE A 143 7.97 -9.17 -14.90
N ALA A 144 7.87 -9.34 -16.22
CA ALA A 144 7.00 -8.53 -17.07
C ALA A 144 5.52 -8.69 -16.66
N GLY A 145 5.06 -9.92 -16.45
CA GLY A 145 3.70 -10.19 -15.98
C GLY A 145 3.40 -9.53 -14.64
N ARG A 146 4.34 -9.59 -13.71
CA ARG A 146 4.24 -8.92 -12.39
C ARG A 146 4.21 -7.39 -12.52
N ALA A 147 5.01 -6.81 -13.41
CA ALA A 147 4.93 -5.38 -13.72
C ALA A 147 3.54 -4.98 -14.23
N MET A 148 2.99 -5.79 -15.14
CA MET A 148 1.64 -5.53 -15.65
C MET A 148 0.55 -5.73 -14.60
N GLN A 149 0.70 -6.66 -13.65
CA GLN A 149 -0.21 -6.78 -12.51
C GLN A 149 -0.27 -5.48 -11.69
N GLY A 150 0.88 -4.83 -11.45
CA GLY A 150 0.93 -3.54 -10.74
C GLY A 150 0.20 -2.41 -11.47
N ILE A 151 0.13 -2.42 -12.79
CA ILE A 151 -0.70 -1.48 -13.56
C ILE A 151 -2.19 -1.66 -13.22
N GLY A 152 -2.66 -2.91 -13.11
CA GLY A 152 -4.03 -3.19 -12.67
C GLY A 152 -4.30 -2.66 -11.26
N ALA A 153 -3.38 -2.93 -10.31
CA ALA A 153 -3.48 -2.47 -8.93
C ALA A 153 -3.53 -0.94 -8.84
N SER A 154 -2.68 -0.24 -9.58
CA SER A 154 -2.67 1.23 -9.63
C SER A 154 -3.99 1.85 -10.14
N ALA A 155 -4.76 1.12 -10.92
CA ALA A 155 -6.06 1.57 -11.43
C ALA A 155 -7.19 1.34 -10.40
N PHE A 156 -7.34 0.14 -9.87
CA PHE A 156 -8.49 -0.15 -9.00
C PHE A 156 -8.35 0.39 -7.57
N LEU A 157 -7.14 0.53 -7.02
CA LEU A 157 -6.96 1.03 -5.65
C LEU A 157 -7.52 2.45 -5.45
N PRO A 158 -7.12 3.47 -6.23
CA PRO A 158 -7.68 4.81 -6.08
C PRO A 158 -9.14 4.87 -6.51
N ALA A 159 -9.55 4.08 -7.51
CA ALA A 159 -10.94 4.02 -7.96
C ALA A 159 -11.87 3.46 -6.87
N GLY A 160 -11.46 2.42 -6.15
CA GLY A 160 -12.21 1.86 -5.03
C GLY A 160 -12.46 2.87 -3.91
N LEU A 161 -11.40 3.59 -3.48
CA LEU A 161 -11.52 4.64 -2.47
C LEU A 161 -12.43 5.79 -2.92
N THR A 162 -12.34 6.21 -4.19
CA THR A 162 -13.19 7.24 -4.76
C THR A 162 -14.66 6.80 -4.76
N LEU A 163 -14.94 5.58 -5.20
CA LEU A 163 -16.30 5.01 -5.21
C LEU A 163 -16.88 4.92 -3.81
N LEU A 164 -16.11 4.47 -2.80
CA LEU A 164 -16.57 4.48 -1.40
C LEU A 164 -16.85 5.89 -0.90
N GLY A 165 -15.92 6.82 -1.17
CA GLY A 165 -16.01 8.20 -0.72
C GLY A 165 -17.24 8.94 -1.26
N GLN A 166 -17.61 8.67 -2.53
CA GLN A 166 -18.73 9.30 -3.21
C GLN A 166 -20.09 8.64 -2.91
N THR A 167 -20.09 7.32 -2.64
CA THR A 167 -21.32 6.58 -2.37
C THR A 167 -21.86 6.85 -0.96
N TYR A 168 -20.97 6.89 0.04
CA TYR A 168 -21.38 7.02 1.44
C TYR A 168 -21.24 8.45 1.94
N ARG A 169 -22.33 9.01 2.51
CA ARG A 169 -22.31 10.28 3.25
C ARG A 169 -21.49 10.15 4.54
N PRO A 170 -20.86 11.23 5.05
CA PRO A 170 -20.23 11.21 6.35
C PRO A 170 -21.19 10.70 7.44
N GLY A 171 -20.78 9.71 8.22
CA GLY A 171 -21.60 9.11 9.25
C GLY A 171 -21.15 7.70 9.63
N PRO A 172 -21.88 7.05 10.58
CA PRO A 172 -21.49 5.74 11.11
C PRO A 172 -21.35 4.66 10.04
N ARG A 173 -22.19 4.68 8.99
CA ARG A 173 -22.16 3.70 7.90
C ARG A 173 -20.92 3.85 7.03
N LYS A 174 -20.50 5.07 6.71
CA LYS A 174 -19.25 5.36 6.02
C LYS A 174 -18.06 4.85 6.83
N ASN A 175 -18.04 5.15 8.13
CA ASN A 175 -16.97 4.73 9.02
C ASN A 175 -16.86 3.21 9.07
N LEU A 176 -17.98 2.48 9.16
CA LEU A 176 -18.01 1.03 9.13
C LEU A 176 -17.40 0.46 7.83
N VAL A 177 -17.81 0.98 6.66
CA VAL A 177 -17.33 0.47 5.37
C VAL A 177 -15.84 0.77 5.19
N PHE A 178 -15.35 1.95 5.61
CA PHE A 178 -13.92 2.28 5.57
C PHE A 178 -13.11 1.43 6.57
N SER A 179 -13.68 1.09 7.72
CA SER A 179 -13.04 0.15 8.67
C SER A 179 -12.95 -1.26 8.09
N LEU A 180 -14.00 -1.73 7.41
CA LEU A 180 -13.97 -3.01 6.70
C LEU A 180 -12.93 -3.00 5.57
N TYR A 181 -12.82 -1.89 4.83
CA TYR A 181 -11.80 -1.72 3.80
C TYR A 181 -10.38 -1.83 4.39
N GLY A 182 -10.11 -1.17 5.52
CA GLY A 182 -8.82 -1.28 6.21
C GLY A 182 -8.54 -2.70 6.73
N ALA A 183 -9.54 -3.36 7.32
CA ALA A 183 -9.40 -4.74 7.82
C ALA A 183 -9.14 -5.75 6.69
N ALA A 184 -9.62 -5.48 5.48
CA ALA A 184 -9.41 -6.33 4.31
C ALA A 184 -7.93 -6.43 3.91
N ALA A 185 -7.11 -5.42 4.20
CA ALA A 185 -5.67 -5.48 3.99
C ALA A 185 -5.05 -6.63 4.79
N CYS A 186 -5.31 -6.70 6.10
CA CYS A 186 -4.78 -7.76 6.97
C CYS A 186 -5.29 -9.15 6.56
N ILE A 187 -6.59 -9.26 6.22
CA ILE A 187 -7.20 -10.51 5.76
C ILE A 187 -6.54 -10.96 4.45
N GLY A 188 -6.41 -10.06 3.48
CA GLY A 188 -5.81 -10.33 2.17
C GLY A 188 -4.34 -10.72 2.28
N PHE A 189 -3.60 -10.03 3.15
CA PHE A 189 -2.21 -10.31 3.41
C PHE A 189 -2.01 -11.76 3.89
N TYR A 190 -2.77 -12.20 4.91
CA TYR A 190 -2.62 -13.55 5.43
C TYR A 190 -3.23 -14.62 4.53
N PHE A 191 -4.34 -14.33 3.88
CA PHE A 191 -4.93 -15.20 2.87
C PHE A 191 -3.95 -15.49 1.72
N GLY A 192 -3.21 -14.46 1.28
CA GLY A 192 -2.13 -14.61 0.32
C GLY A 192 -1.03 -15.55 0.83
N ILE A 193 -0.57 -15.35 2.05
CA ILE A 193 0.46 -16.20 2.68
C ILE A 193 0.03 -17.66 2.73
N ILE A 194 -1.18 -17.95 3.21
CA ILE A 194 -1.69 -19.34 3.29
C ILE A 194 -1.77 -19.96 1.90
N LEU A 195 -2.40 -19.28 0.94
CA LEU A 195 -2.53 -19.82 -0.42
C LEU A 195 -1.19 -19.94 -1.14
N GLY A 196 -0.27 -18.99 -0.93
CA GLY A 196 1.10 -19.09 -1.42
C GLY A 196 1.82 -20.32 -0.88
N ALA A 197 1.67 -20.60 0.41
CA ALA A 197 2.27 -21.76 1.04
C ALA A 197 1.62 -23.09 0.60
N VAL A 198 0.29 -23.16 0.57
CA VAL A 198 -0.46 -24.35 0.13
C VAL A 198 -0.11 -24.67 -1.32
N THR A 199 -0.12 -23.69 -2.20
CA THR A 199 0.18 -23.92 -3.62
C THR A 199 1.66 -24.20 -3.88
N GLY A 200 2.55 -23.57 -3.13
CA GLY A 200 3.99 -23.81 -3.23
C GLY A 200 4.42 -25.20 -2.73
N GLN A 201 3.73 -25.76 -1.74
CA GLN A 201 4.10 -27.06 -1.15
C GLN A 201 3.26 -28.24 -1.65
N LEU A 202 1.92 -28.08 -1.74
CA LEU A 202 1.01 -29.19 -2.02
C LEU A 202 0.58 -29.27 -3.48
N ALA A 203 0.82 -28.23 -4.26
CA ALA A 203 0.46 -28.15 -5.66
C ALA A 203 1.63 -27.61 -6.52
N ASN A 204 1.32 -26.95 -7.60
CA ASN A 204 2.30 -26.23 -8.40
C ASN A 204 2.15 -24.73 -8.11
N TRP A 205 3.24 -23.98 -7.98
CA TRP A 205 3.25 -22.53 -7.76
C TRP A 205 2.36 -21.75 -8.75
N ARG A 206 2.13 -22.28 -9.96
CA ARG A 206 1.23 -21.70 -10.98
C ARG A 206 -0.20 -21.60 -10.49
N VAL A 207 -0.64 -22.55 -9.66
CA VAL A 207 -2.00 -22.59 -9.10
C VAL A 207 -2.28 -21.36 -8.25
N TYR A 208 -1.27 -20.78 -7.59
CA TYR A 208 -1.39 -19.52 -6.86
C TYR A 208 -1.97 -18.41 -7.75
N PHE A 209 -1.45 -18.24 -8.95
CA PHE A 209 -1.94 -17.24 -9.91
C PHE A 209 -3.33 -17.56 -10.45
N TYR A 210 -3.64 -18.83 -10.68
CA TYR A 210 -4.96 -19.24 -11.16
C TYR A 210 -6.04 -19.07 -10.12
N VAL A 211 -5.74 -19.36 -8.85
CA VAL A 211 -6.65 -19.10 -7.73
C VAL A 211 -6.90 -17.60 -7.59
N GLY A 212 -5.82 -16.77 -7.63
CA GLY A 212 -5.96 -15.32 -7.66
C GLY A 212 -6.83 -14.84 -8.82
N SER A 213 -6.65 -15.41 -10.02
CA SER A 213 -7.47 -15.10 -11.19
C SER A 213 -8.95 -15.45 -11.01
N ALA A 214 -9.26 -16.57 -10.35
CA ALA A 214 -10.65 -16.95 -10.05
C ALA A 214 -11.32 -15.96 -9.09
N PHE A 215 -10.61 -15.48 -8.08
CA PHE A 215 -11.10 -14.41 -7.20
C PHE A 215 -11.28 -13.08 -7.95
N GLU A 216 -10.33 -12.69 -8.80
CA GLU A 216 -10.46 -11.50 -9.64
C GLU A 216 -11.69 -11.57 -10.55
N PHE A 217 -11.96 -12.72 -11.16
CA PHE A 217 -13.17 -12.92 -11.96
C PHE A 217 -14.44 -12.72 -11.13
N LEU A 218 -14.49 -13.27 -9.92
CA LEU A 218 -15.62 -13.08 -9.00
C LEU A 218 -15.83 -11.59 -8.66
N LEU A 219 -14.74 -10.84 -8.42
CA LEU A 219 -14.79 -9.40 -8.14
C LEU A 219 -15.30 -8.61 -9.35
N ILE A 220 -14.84 -8.94 -10.55
CA ILE A 220 -15.30 -8.30 -11.79
C ILE A 220 -16.79 -8.51 -11.97
N VAL A 221 -17.28 -9.76 -11.84
CA VAL A 221 -18.69 -10.09 -11.97
C VAL A 221 -19.52 -9.35 -10.94
N THR A 222 -19.13 -9.43 -9.67
CA THR A 222 -19.83 -8.74 -8.57
C THR A 222 -19.84 -7.23 -8.79
N GLY A 223 -18.69 -6.63 -9.07
CA GLY A 223 -18.56 -5.18 -9.31
C GLY A 223 -19.35 -4.71 -10.54
N PHE A 224 -19.39 -5.51 -11.61
CA PHE A 224 -20.14 -5.17 -12.82
C PHE A 224 -21.65 -5.00 -12.56
N PHE A 225 -22.22 -5.85 -11.69
CA PHE A 225 -23.66 -5.80 -11.36
C PHE A 225 -23.99 -4.83 -10.22
N THR A 226 -23.06 -4.55 -9.31
CA THR A 226 -23.36 -3.80 -8.07
C THR A 226 -22.84 -2.37 -8.06
N ILE A 227 -21.80 -2.03 -8.82
CA ILE A 227 -21.27 -0.66 -8.87
C ILE A 227 -22.15 0.20 -9.81
N PRO A 228 -22.79 1.29 -9.32
CA PRO A 228 -23.58 2.19 -10.14
C PRO A 228 -22.75 2.85 -11.26
N ARG A 229 -23.39 3.09 -12.42
CA ARG A 229 -22.67 3.56 -13.64
C ARG A 229 -22.22 5.03 -13.57
N HIS A 230 -22.83 5.84 -12.70
CA HIS A 230 -22.64 7.30 -12.66
C HIS A 230 -21.76 7.78 -11.52
N LEU A 231 -21.12 6.86 -10.76
CA LEU A 231 -20.23 7.21 -9.66
C LEU A 231 -18.79 7.48 -10.15
N GLY A 232 -18.15 8.47 -9.54
CA GLY A 232 -16.73 8.77 -9.77
C GLY A 232 -16.43 9.61 -10.99
N ASN A 233 -17.42 10.33 -11.52
CA ASN A 233 -17.21 11.29 -12.60
C ASN A 233 -17.34 12.72 -12.05
N ASP A 234 -16.20 13.38 -11.80
CA ASP A 234 -16.16 14.76 -11.26
C ASP A 234 -16.40 15.84 -12.34
N GLY A 235 -16.67 15.41 -13.60
CA GLY A 235 -17.02 16.31 -14.70
C GLY A 235 -15.86 16.65 -15.64
N PRO A 236 -16.13 17.42 -16.72
CA PRO A 236 -15.21 17.66 -17.83
C PRO A 236 -14.04 18.60 -17.49
N ASP A 237 -14.04 19.26 -16.32
CA ASP A 237 -13.02 20.26 -15.97
C ASP A 237 -11.71 19.66 -15.45
N VAL A 238 -11.69 18.38 -15.13
CA VAL A 238 -10.47 17.68 -14.65
C VAL A 238 -9.64 17.22 -15.85
N ARG A 239 -8.46 17.82 -16.03
CA ARG A 239 -7.54 17.47 -17.13
C ARG A 239 -6.38 16.62 -16.63
N MET A 240 -5.96 15.65 -17.46
CA MET A 240 -4.78 14.84 -17.20
C MET A 240 -3.50 15.65 -17.42
N ASP A 241 -2.59 15.56 -16.47
CA ASP A 241 -1.24 16.08 -16.59
C ASP A 241 -0.32 15.05 -17.26
N TRP A 242 -0.39 14.99 -18.60
CA TRP A 242 0.41 14.03 -19.37
C TRP A 242 1.91 14.30 -19.25
N TRP A 243 2.33 15.56 -19.21
CA TRP A 243 3.74 15.92 -19.08
C TRP A 243 4.31 15.49 -17.72
N GLY A 244 3.54 15.71 -16.64
CA GLY A 244 3.88 15.20 -15.33
C GLY A 244 3.94 13.68 -15.29
N ALA A 245 2.95 12.98 -15.84
CA ALA A 245 2.94 11.52 -15.87
C ALA A 245 4.11 10.95 -16.69
N CYS A 246 4.39 11.51 -17.89
CA CYS A 246 5.49 11.07 -18.77
C CYS A 246 6.90 11.33 -18.20
N THR A 247 7.03 12.17 -17.19
CA THR A 247 8.31 12.41 -16.51
C THR A 247 8.43 11.64 -15.20
N ILE A 248 7.36 11.58 -14.39
CA ILE A 248 7.35 10.88 -13.10
C ILE A 248 7.50 9.37 -13.30
N VAL A 249 6.64 8.77 -14.16
CA VAL A 249 6.60 7.31 -14.31
C VAL A 249 7.91 6.74 -14.80
N PRO A 250 8.47 7.14 -15.97
CA PRO A 250 9.75 6.60 -16.41
C PRO A 250 10.90 7.03 -15.50
N GLY A 251 10.86 8.23 -14.89
CA GLY A 251 11.86 8.66 -13.93
C GLY A 251 11.97 7.72 -12.73
N LEU A 252 10.84 7.35 -12.11
CA LEU A 252 10.81 6.38 -11.01
C LEU A 252 11.29 4.99 -11.44
N VAL A 253 10.80 4.50 -12.59
CA VAL A 253 11.16 3.18 -13.11
C VAL A 253 12.66 3.09 -13.38
N LEU A 254 13.26 4.08 -14.05
CA LEU A 254 14.68 4.07 -14.39
C LEU A 254 15.59 4.17 -13.17
N VAL A 255 15.22 5.00 -12.16
CA VAL A 255 16.00 5.11 -10.93
C VAL A 255 15.96 3.80 -10.13
N VAL A 256 14.76 3.23 -9.94
CA VAL A 256 14.65 1.95 -9.20
C VAL A 256 15.32 0.81 -9.96
N TYR A 257 15.21 0.79 -11.30
CA TYR A 257 15.92 -0.17 -12.15
C TYR A 257 17.43 -0.10 -11.91
N ALA A 258 18.01 1.09 -12.02
CA ALA A 258 19.44 1.26 -11.85
C ALA A 258 19.93 0.88 -10.44
N LEU A 259 19.13 1.13 -9.39
CA LEU A 259 19.46 0.73 -8.02
C LEU A 259 19.40 -0.80 -7.84
N THR A 260 18.35 -1.44 -8.36
CA THR A 260 18.15 -2.88 -8.19
C THR A 260 19.16 -3.69 -8.99
N ASP A 261 19.47 -3.28 -10.22
CA ASP A 261 20.38 -4.01 -11.13
C ASP A 261 21.85 -3.58 -11.00
N GLY A 262 22.09 -2.40 -10.42
CA GLY A 262 23.43 -1.79 -10.38
C GLY A 262 24.51 -2.60 -9.66
N GLY A 263 24.12 -3.39 -8.65
CA GLY A 263 25.03 -4.30 -7.96
C GLY A 263 25.32 -5.59 -8.75
N ASN A 264 24.40 -6.02 -9.60
CA ASN A 264 24.47 -7.29 -10.34
C ASN A 264 25.02 -7.13 -11.76
N ALA A 265 25.14 -5.90 -12.26
CA ALA A 265 25.69 -5.62 -13.59
C ALA A 265 27.18 -6.01 -13.68
N PRO A 266 27.71 -6.34 -14.89
CA PRO A 266 29.08 -6.89 -15.06
C PRO A 266 30.18 -6.08 -14.36
N GLU A 267 30.16 -4.77 -14.49
CA GLU A 267 31.11 -3.86 -13.82
C GLU A 267 30.45 -3.08 -12.65
N GLY A 268 29.29 -3.56 -12.15
CA GLY A 268 28.52 -2.86 -11.15
C GLY A 268 28.04 -1.49 -11.65
N TRP A 269 28.15 -0.48 -10.82
CA TRP A 269 27.79 0.91 -11.15
C TRP A 269 28.59 1.54 -12.30
N ARG A 270 29.73 0.96 -12.66
CA ARG A 270 30.54 1.43 -13.81
C ARG A 270 30.00 0.93 -15.13
N THR A 271 29.06 0.01 -15.12
CA THR A 271 28.39 -0.48 -16.34
C THR A 271 27.63 0.67 -17.00
N PRO A 272 27.92 1.01 -18.28
CA PRO A 272 27.40 2.23 -18.91
C PRO A 272 25.88 2.35 -18.87
N TYR A 273 25.15 1.25 -19.11
CA TYR A 273 23.68 1.32 -19.13
C TYR A 273 23.08 1.61 -17.75
N ILE A 274 23.70 1.15 -16.64
CA ILE A 274 23.24 1.43 -15.28
C ILE A 274 23.40 2.93 -14.97
N PHE A 275 24.59 3.45 -15.23
CA PHE A 275 24.88 4.85 -14.96
C PHE A 275 24.02 5.80 -15.82
N VAL A 276 23.86 5.49 -17.10
CA VAL A 276 23.02 6.26 -18.02
C VAL A 276 21.54 6.23 -17.59
N THR A 277 21.01 5.05 -17.24
CA THR A 277 19.61 4.94 -16.79
C THR A 277 19.38 5.69 -15.48
N PHE A 278 20.34 5.65 -14.53
CA PHE A 278 20.25 6.41 -13.30
C PHE A 278 20.23 7.92 -13.53
N ILE A 279 21.13 8.44 -14.39
CA ILE A 279 21.17 9.86 -14.74
C ILE A 279 19.90 10.29 -15.46
N ILE A 280 19.46 9.56 -16.47
CA ILE A 280 18.23 9.88 -17.21
C ILE A 280 17.03 9.87 -16.26
N GLY A 281 16.91 8.85 -15.40
CA GLY A 281 15.85 8.78 -14.40
C GLY A 281 15.87 9.97 -13.45
N GLY A 282 17.05 10.34 -12.93
CA GLY A 282 17.22 11.52 -12.08
C GLY A 282 16.84 12.82 -12.78
N LEU A 283 17.27 13.02 -14.03
CA LEU A 283 16.91 14.20 -14.83
C LEU A 283 15.39 14.27 -15.08
N LEU A 284 14.75 13.14 -15.37
CA LEU A 284 13.29 13.07 -15.53
C LEU A 284 12.56 13.43 -14.23
N LEU A 285 13.05 12.98 -13.08
CA LEU A 285 12.45 13.35 -11.79
C LEU A 285 12.66 14.83 -11.46
N CYS A 286 13.82 15.40 -11.77
CA CYS A 286 14.05 16.85 -11.66
C CYS A 286 13.12 17.65 -12.59
N ALA A 287 12.96 17.19 -13.82
CA ALA A 287 12.00 17.77 -14.76
C ALA A 287 10.56 17.65 -14.26
N ALA A 288 10.20 16.51 -13.65
CA ALA A 288 8.90 16.31 -13.04
C ALA A 288 8.61 17.32 -11.92
N VAL A 289 9.58 17.55 -11.02
CA VAL A 289 9.45 18.56 -9.95
C VAL A 289 9.23 19.96 -10.56
N TYR A 290 10.00 20.31 -11.61
CA TYR A 290 9.83 21.58 -12.29
C TYR A 290 8.46 21.72 -12.96
N LEU A 291 8.02 20.70 -13.71
CA LEU A 291 6.73 20.70 -14.39
C LEU A 291 5.55 20.77 -13.40
N GLN A 292 5.58 19.98 -12.32
CA GLN A 292 4.53 19.96 -11.30
C GLN A 292 4.48 21.26 -10.49
N GLY A 293 5.63 21.91 -10.26
CA GLY A 293 5.71 23.12 -9.43
C GLY A 293 5.37 24.40 -10.17
N TRP A 294 5.71 24.52 -11.46
CA TRP A 294 5.68 25.81 -12.17
C TRP A 294 4.99 25.79 -13.53
N VAL A 295 4.83 24.64 -14.17
CA VAL A 295 4.30 24.58 -15.54
C VAL A 295 2.88 24.05 -15.61
N SER A 296 2.57 23.00 -14.87
CA SER A 296 1.26 22.36 -14.94
C SER A 296 0.18 23.19 -14.25
N ALA A 297 -0.90 23.49 -14.98
CA ALA A 297 -2.07 24.16 -14.41
C ALA A 297 -2.87 23.28 -13.44
N GLN A 298 -2.85 21.97 -13.66
CA GLN A 298 -3.50 20.97 -12.80
C GLN A 298 -2.54 19.82 -12.49
N PRO A 299 -1.52 20.07 -11.64
CA PRO A 299 -0.49 19.09 -11.35
C PRO A 299 -1.07 17.83 -10.70
N LEU A 300 -0.44 16.66 -10.94
CA LEU A 300 -0.77 15.40 -10.24
C LEU A 300 -0.50 15.54 -8.74
N LEU A 301 0.56 16.28 -8.37
CA LEU A 301 0.98 16.58 -7.01
C LEU A 301 0.95 18.08 -6.77
N PRO A 302 -0.17 18.67 -6.33
CA PRO A 302 -0.26 20.08 -6.05
C PRO A 302 0.66 20.47 -4.88
N ALA A 303 1.35 21.62 -4.98
CA ALA A 303 2.25 22.11 -3.93
C ALA A 303 1.53 22.30 -2.58
N ASP A 304 0.24 22.61 -2.60
CA ASP A 304 -0.62 22.74 -1.42
C ASP A 304 -0.63 21.48 -0.55
N LEU A 305 -0.40 20.30 -1.15
CA LEU A 305 -0.29 19.02 -0.44
C LEU A 305 0.82 19.05 0.61
N PHE A 306 1.88 19.80 0.38
CA PHE A 306 3.06 19.87 1.25
C PHE A 306 3.06 21.07 2.20
N ARG A 307 2.00 21.88 2.22
CA ARG A 307 1.85 23.04 3.13
C ARG A 307 1.63 22.63 4.59
N PRO A 308 0.83 21.57 4.93
CA PRO A 308 0.63 21.19 6.31
C PRO A 308 1.94 20.86 7.01
N LYS A 309 2.04 21.34 8.26
CA LYS A 309 3.21 21.08 9.10
C LYS A 309 3.42 19.56 9.23
N TYR A 310 4.64 19.11 9.03
CA TYR A 310 5.06 17.70 9.09
C TYR A 310 4.71 16.81 7.88
N MET A 311 3.94 17.24 6.88
CA MET A 311 3.60 16.40 5.73
C MET A 311 4.84 15.82 5.02
N LYS A 312 5.89 16.65 4.83
CA LYS A 312 7.15 16.19 4.21
C LYS A 312 7.85 15.11 5.06
N ARG A 313 7.82 15.26 6.40
CA ARG A 313 8.45 14.28 7.31
C ARG A 313 7.68 12.97 7.36
N ILE A 314 6.36 13.05 7.38
CA ILE A 314 5.49 11.86 7.31
C ILE A 314 5.68 11.15 5.97
N SER A 315 5.80 11.90 4.87
CA SER A 315 6.12 11.31 3.56
C SER A 315 7.44 10.53 3.59
N GLY A 316 8.49 11.10 4.18
CA GLY A 316 9.77 10.40 4.38
C GLY A 316 9.64 9.21 5.32
N PHE A 317 8.88 9.35 6.40
CA PHE A 317 8.62 8.26 7.35
C PHE A 317 7.93 7.06 6.69
N ILE A 318 6.87 7.28 5.92
CA ILE A 318 6.15 6.22 5.19
C ILE A 318 7.06 5.56 4.17
N PHE A 319 7.75 6.35 3.36
CA PHE A 319 8.65 5.84 2.33
C PHE A 319 9.74 4.93 2.90
N CYS A 320 10.34 5.30 4.05
CA CYS A 320 11.34 4.49 4.72
C CYS A 320 10.72 3.30 5.47
N GLY A 321 9.63 3.51 6.21
CA GLY A 321 8.98 2.46 7.02
C GLY A 321 8.44 1.29 6.19
N PHE A 322 7.75 1.59 5.08
CA PHE A 322 7.32 0.54 4.13
C PHE A 322 8.51 -0.14 3.46
N GLY A 323 9.62 0.58 3.27
CA GLY A 323 10.89 0.00 2.83
C GLY A 323 11.45 -1.03 3.80
N VAL A 324 11.49 -0.71 5.10
CA VAL A 324 11.91 -1.66 6.14
C VAL A 324 11.02 -2.90 6.11
N PHE A 325 9.71 -2.71 6.02
CA PHE A 325 8.76 -3.83 5.97
C PHE A 325 8.95 -4.71 4.74
N SER A 326 9.21 -4.14 3.57
CA SER A 326 9.46 -4.89 2.34
C SER A 326 10.75 -5.72 2.42
N ILE A 327 11.84 -5.13 2.93
CA ILE A 327 13.10 -5.82 3.19
C ILE A 327 12.86 -6.99 4.17
N PHE A 328 12.16 -6.73 5.27
CA PHE A 328 11.81 -7.76 6.24
C PHE A 328 11.01 -8.88 5.61
N LEU A 329 9.92 -8.59 4.91
CA LEU A 329 9.03 -9.59 4.32
C LEU A 329 9.77 -10.48 3.31
N PHE A 330 10.60 -9.88 2.45
CA PHE A 330 11.36 -10.60 1.44
C PHE A 330 12.44 -11.49 2.08
N TYR A 331 13.35 -10.91 2.85
CA TYR A 331 14.48 -11.66 3.40
C TYR A 331 14.04 -12.65 4.49
N ALA A 332 13.01 -12.36 5.31
CA ALA A 332 12.50 -13.32 6.28
C ALA A 332 11.92 -14.56 5.59
N SER A 333 11.16 -14.38 4.51
CA SER A 333 10.60 -15.49 3.71
C SER A 333 11.70 -16.40 3.17
N PHE A 334 12.73 -15.81 2.56
CA PHE A 334 13.87 -16.55 2.02
C PHE A 334 14.75 -17.17 3.11
N TYR A 335 15.01 -16.45 4.20
CA TYR A 335 15.79 -16.95 5.32
C TYR A 335 15.14 -18.19 5.96
N ILE A 336 13.85 -18.11 6.23
CA ILE A 336 13.10 -19.21 6.83
C ILE A 336 13.10 -20.45 5.92
N GLN A 337 12.91 -20.27 4.61
CA GLN A 337 12.82 -21.40 3.68
C GLN A 337 14.20 -21.94 3.24
N ASN A 338 15.17 -21.08 2.96
CA ASN A 338 16.45 -21.49 2.38
C ASN A 338 17.56 -21.69 3.42
N VAL A 339 17.53 -20.98 4.56
CA VAL A 339 18.55 -21.12 5.62
C VAL A 339 18.08 -22.04 6.73
N LEU A 340 16.84 -21.86 7.21
CA LEU A 340 16.27 -22.72 8.24
C LEU A 340 15.61 -23.98 7.68
N LEU A 341 15.52 -24.10 6.35
CA LEU A 341 14.94 -25.23 5.62
C LEU A 341 13.50 -25.57 6.05
N ALA A 342 12.74 -24.56 6.48
CA ALA A 342 11.35 -24.71 6.82
C ALA A 342 10.49 -24.86 5.56
N THR A 343 9.47 -25.69 5.64
CA THR A 343 8.53 -25.84 4.53
C THR A 343 7.71 -24.57 4.31
N PRO A 344 7.16 -24.34 3.10
CA PRO A 344 6.27 -23.19 2.86
C PRO A 344 5.09 -23.12 3.83
N LEU A 345 4.44 -24.25 4.17
CA LEU A 345 3.35 -24.28 5.15
C LEU A 345 3.83 -23.94 6.56
N GLN A 346 5.00 -24.42 6.97
CA GLN A 346 5.60 -24.05 8.25
C GLN A 346 5.92 -22.56 8.29
N THR A 347 6.42 -22.00 7.18
CA THR A 347 6.65 -20.56 7.03
C THR A 347 5.34 -19.80 7.21
N ALA A 348 4.24 -20.20 6.57
CA ALA A 348 2.94 -19.57 6.75
C ALA A 348 2.44 -19.61 8.21
N VAL A 349 2.63 -20.74 8.90
CA VAL A 349 2.31 -20.85 10.34
C VAL A 349 3.16 -19.87 11.18
N TRP A 350 4.43 -19.71 10.84
CA TRP A 350 5.33 -18.80 11.55
C TRP A 350 5.01 -17.32 11.30
N PHE A 351 4.30 -17.01 10.23
CA PHE A 351 3.77 -15.67 9.94
C PHE A 351 2.40 -15.37 10.63
N ILE A 352 1.76 -16.35 11.31
CA ILE A 352 0.50 -16.14 12.04
C ILE A 352 0.56 -14.94 13.01
N PRO A 353 1.62 -14.75 13.83
CA PRO A 353 1.68 -13.63 14.77
C PRO A 353 1.63 -12.27 14.09
N LEU A 354 2.24 -12.14 12.89
CA LEU A 354 2.16 -10.92 12.08
C LEU A 354 0.71 -10.62 11.66
N ALA A 355 -0.01 -11.63 11.19
CA ALA A 355 -1.40 -11.50 10.75
C ALA A 355 -2.37 -11.20 11.90
N LEU A 356 -2.27 -11.97 12.99
CA LEU A 356 -3.12 -11.79 14.17
C LEU A 356 -2.86 -10.43 14.84
N GLY A 357 -1.59 -10.03 14.94
CA GLY A 357 -1.21 -8.72 15.45
C GLY A 357 -1.83 -7.59 14.64
N GLY A 358 -1.76 -7.67 13.30
CA GLY A 358 -2.38 -6.70 12.40
C GLY A 358 -3.90 -6.62 12.57
N PHE A 359 -4.58 -7.77 12.67
CA PHE A 359 -6.02 -7.79 12.92
C PHE A 359 -6.40 -7.17 14.27
N ILE A 360 -5.64 -7.48 15.33
CA ILE A 360 -5.85 -6.89 16.66
C ILE A 360 -5.61 -5.38 16.61
N LEU A 361 -4.53 -4.92 15.98
CA LEU A 361 -4.21 -3.50 15.85
C LEU A 361 -5.20 -2.74 14.96
N ALA A 362 -5.76 -3.37 13.94
CA ALA A 362 -6.82 -2.77 13.13
C ALA A 362 -8.09 -2.49 13.95
N ILE A 363 -8.44 -3.38 14.87
CA ILE A 363 -9.60 -3.20 15.75
C ILE A 363 -9.31 -2.21 16.89
N THR A 364 -8.13 -2.33 17.53
CA THR A 364 -7.78 -1.54 18.71
C THR A 364 -7.16 -0.19 18.38
N GLY A 365 -6.63 -0.03 17.19
CA GLY A 365 -5.89 1.16 16.76
C GLY A 365 -6.68 2.46 16.89
N GLY A 366 -7.99 2.43 16.61
CA GLY A 366 -8.87 3.57 16.80
C GLY A 366 -8.89 4.08 18.25
N PHE A 367 -8.95 3.18 19.24
CA PHE A 367 -8.95 3.54 20.66
C PHE A 367 -7.58 4.08 21.09
N VAL A 368 -6.50 3.47 20.65
CA VAL A 368 -5.13 3.84 21.02
C VAL A 368 -4.76 5.23 20.48
N LEU A 369 -5.23 5.61 19.30
CA LEU A 369 -5.02 6.91 18.68
C LEU A 369 -5.69 8.08 19.44
N HIS A 370 -6.74 7.80 20.21
CA HIS A 370 -7.38 8.81 21.07
C HIS A 370 -6.66 9.00 22.42
N ILE A 371 -5.89 7.99 22.85
CA ILE A 371 -5.20 8.01 24.16
C ILE A 371 -3.76 8.54 24.02
N LEU A 372 -3.03 8.05 23.00
CA LEU A 372 -1.63 8.37 22.79
C LEU A 372 -1.43 9.42 21.69
N SER A 373 -0.38 10.25 21.84
CA SER A 373 -0.02 11.18 20.77
C SER A 373 0.50 10.45 19.55
N GLY A 374 0.22 10.99 18.35
CA GLY A 374 0.72 10.42 17.09
C GLY A 374 2.25 10.27 17.08
N GLN A 375 2.99 11.18 17.73
CA GLN A 375 4.45 11.07 17.85
C GLN A 375 4.88 9.83 18.64
N ILE A 376 4.26 9.54 19.79
CA ILE A 376 4.58 8.34 20.58
C ILE A 376 4.31 7.09 19.76
N LEU A 377 3.18 7.05 19.07
CA LEU A 377 2.83 5.92 18.21
C LEU A 377 3.83 5.71 17.07
N LEU A 378 4.30 6.79 16.42
CA LEU A 378 5.36 6.69 15.40
C LEU A 378 6.67 6.17 15.99
N LEU A 379 7.05 6.56 17.21
CA LEU A 379 8.24 6.05 17.88
C LEU A 379 8.09 4.55 18.25
N VAL A 380 6.93 4.14 18.73
CA VAL A 380 6.62 2.71 18.99
C VAL A 380 6.71 1.90 17.69
N SER A 381 6.17 2.41 16.59
CA SER A 381 6.29 1.80 15.27
C SER A 381 7.76 1.63 14.85
N CYS A 382 8.62 2.64 15.10
CA CYS A 382 10.05 2.56 14.79
C CYS A 382 10.75 1.48 15.62
N VAL A 383 10.43 1.34 16.90
CA VAL A 383 10.95 0.23 17.73
C VAL A 383 10.53 -1.11 17.13
N GLY A 384 9.27 -1.22 16.69
CA GLY A 384 8.80 -2.41 15.96
C GLY A 384 9.64 -2.71 14.72
N TYR A 385 9.90 -1.71 13.88
CA TYR A 385 10.75 -1.86 12.70
C TYR A 385 12.20 -2.26 13.03
N ILE A 386 12.80 -1.67 14.06
CA ILE A 386 14.17 -2.01 14.50
C ILE A 386 14.22 -3.46 14.94
N VAL A 387 13.30 -3.89 15.82
CA VAL A 387 13.31 -5.24 16.39
C VAL A 387 13.04 -6.29 15.31
N CYS A 388 12.08 -6.05 14.40
CA CYS A 388 11.72 -7.05 13.39
C CYS A 388 12.88 -7.38 12.45
N VAL A 389 13.72 -6.42 12.06
CA VAL A 389 14.89 -6.68 11.19
C VAL A 389 16.13 -7.09 11.97
N LEU A 390 16.26 -6.70 13.24
CA LEU A 390 17.43 -7.00 14.07
C LEU A 390 17.50 -8.47 14.50
N LEU A 391 16.36 -9.10 14.77
CA LEU A 391 16.35 -10.45 15.35
C LEU A 391 16.83 -11.54 14.38
N PHE A 392 16.57 -11.40 13.08
CA PHE A 392 16.98 -12.39 12.08
C PHE A 392 18.52 -12.57 11.94
N PRO A 393 19.32 -11.50 11.83
CA PRO A 393 20.78 -11.63 11.80
C PRO A 393 21.39 -12.26 13.05
N LEU A 394 20.70 -12.13 14.20
CA LEU A 394 21.14 -12.67 15.49
C LEU A 394 20.82 -14.16 15.67
N ILE A 395 20.08 -14.79 14.76
CA ILE A 395 19.85 -16.25 14.80
C ILE A 395 21.21 -16.95 14.67
N PRO A 396 21.62 -17.83 15.63
CA PRO A 396 22.88 -18.54 15.57
C PRO A 396 22.98 -19.46 14.34
N SER A 397 24.21 -19.74 13.89
CA SER A 397 24.42 -20.68 12.79
C SER A 397 23.97 -22.08 13.18
N GLN A 398 23.34 -22.79 12.24
CA GLN A 398 22.86 -24.16 12.44
C GLN A 398 23.93 -25.21 12.16
N ASP A 399 25.17 -24.80 11.81
CA ASP A 399 26.24 -25.67 11.36
C ASP A 399 27.17 -26.15 12.50
N GLY A 400 26.89 -25.74 13.76
CA GLY A 400 27.72 -26.05 14.92
C GLY A 400 27.21 -27.21 15.79
N ALA A 401 28.00 -27.61 16.77
CA ALA A 401 27.69 -28.67 17.74
C ALA A 401 26.47 -28.35 18.63
N GLU A 402 26.08 -27.07 18.76
CA GLU A 402 24.88 -26.60 19.46
C GLU A 402 23.81 -26.18 18.44
N LYS A 403 23.20 -27.15 17.78
CA LYS A 403 22.06 -26.91 16.93
C LYS A 403 20.85 -26.51 17.79
N LEU A 404 20.41 -25.25 17.69
CA LEU A 404 19.20 -24.80 18.37
C LEU A 404 18.00 -25.60 17.88
N SER A 405 17.10 -25.97 18.80
CA SER A 405 15.86 -26.59 18.39
C SER A 405 15.01 -25.61 17.56
N THR A 406 14.29 -26.12 16.58
CA THR A 406 13.35 -25.35 15.75
C THR A 406 12.36 -24.54 16.60
N SER A 407 11.92 -25.11 17.72
CA SER A 407 11.03 -24.44 18.67
C SER A 407 11.71 -23.25 19.36
N HIS A 408 12.97 -23.37 19.77
CA HIS A 408 13.71 -22.28 20.39
C HIS A 408 13.95 -21.12 19.39
N THR A 409 14.38 -21.43 18.17
CA THR A 409 14.58 -20.45 17.12
C THR A 409 13.28 -19.67 16.82
N TYR A 410 12.13 -20.36 16.79
CA TYR A 410 10.85 -19.72 16.58
C TYR A 410 10.49 -18.76 17.72
N TRP A 411 10.48 -19.25 18.98
CA TRP A 411 10.03 -18.44 20.11
C TRP A 411 10.98 -17.31 20.49
N ALA A 412 12.30 -17.49 20.33
CA ALA A 412 13.28 -16.49 20.71
C ALA A 412 13.49 -15.40 19.66
N TYR A 413 13.36 -15.73 18.36
CA TYR A 413 13.72 -14.80 17.28
C TYR A 413 12.57 -14.51 16.33
N ILE A 414 11.90 -15.54 15.79
CA ILE A 414 10.91 -15.35 14.71
C ILE A 414 9.61 -14.77 15.25
N PHE A 415 9.05 -15.34 16.31
CA PHE A 415 7.81 -14.87 16.92
C PHE A 415 7.85 -13.39 17.31
N PRO A 416 8.84 -12.91 18.11
CA PRO A 416 8.89 -11.50 18.46
C PRO A 416 9.19 -10.60 17.26
N SER A 417 9.94 -11.07 16.27
CA SER A 417 10.17 -10.35 15.02
C SER A 417 8.85 -10.13 14.25
N MET A 418 8.00 -11.15 14.14
CA MET A 418 6.69 -11.05 13.48
C MET A 418 5.74 -10.11 14.22
N VAL A 419 5.67 -10.19 15.55
CA VAL A 419 4.85 -9.27 16.37
C VAL A 419 5.34 -7.84 16.24
N CYS A 420 6.66 -7.61 16.27
CA CYS A 420 7.22 -6.26 16.11
C CYS A 420 7.05 -5.73 14.69
N GLY A 421 7.11 -6.59 13.67
CA GLY A 421 6.85 -6.21 12.28
C GLY A 421 5.45 -5.65 12.07
N THR A 422 4.43 -6.29 12.67
CA THR A 422 3.05 -5.79 12.61
C THR A 422 2.86 -4.48 13.38
N ILE A 423 3.48 -4.34 14.57
CA ILE A 423 3.49 -3.07 15.32
C ILE A 423 4.07 -1.94 14.45
N GLY A 424 5.15 -2.22 13.72
CA GLY A 424 5.77 -1.28 12.81
C GLY A 424 4.81 -0.80 11.73
N ILE A 425 4.29 -1.72 10.92
CA ILE A 425 3.53 -1.37 9.70
C ILE A 425 2.11 -0.85 10.02
N ASP A 426 1.39 -1.51 10.91
CA ASP A 426 -0.02 -1.19 11.16
C ASP A 426 -0.19 0.14 11.92
N ILE A 427 0.68 0.41 12.89
CA ILE A 427 0.69 1.73 13.57
C ILE A 427 1.06 2.83 12.57
N THR A 428 2.06 2.60 11.70
CA THR A 428 2.42 3.54 10.63
C THR A 428 1.21 3.86 9.76
N TYR A 429 0.50 2.84 9.27
CA TYR A 429 -0.67 2.99 8.43
C TYR A 429 -1.78 3.78 9.14
N ASN A 430 -2.13 3.41 10.37
CA ASN A 430 -3.19 4.05 11.14
C ASN A 430 -2.89 5.53 11.46
N VAL A 431 -1.70 5.84 11.97
CA VAL A 431 -1.31 7.22 12.29
C VAL A 431 -1.31 8.09 11.04
N THR A 432 -0.83 7.56 9.92
CA THR A 432 -0.78 8.30 8.66
C THR A 432 -2.15 8.59 8.09
N ASN A 433 -3.07 7.61 8.14
CA ASN A 433 -4.45 7.81 7.71
C ASN A 433 -5.16 8.87 8.55
N VAL A 434 -4.99 8.84 9.88
CA VAL A 434 -5.57 9.86 10.77
C VAL A 434 -4.96 11.23 10.48
N PHE A 435 -3.64 11.32 10.32
CA PHE A 435 -2.99 12.58 9.94
C PHE A 435 -3.55 13.13 8.63
N THR A 436 -3.70 12.29 7.61
CA THR A 436 -4.20 12.70 6.30
C THR A 436 -5.64 13.20 6.38
N THR A 437 -6.49 12.57 7.19
CA THR A 437 -7.91 12.96 7.32
C THR A 437 -8.12 14.19 8.20
N THR A 438 -7.24 14.44 9.17
CA THR A 438 -7.39 15.56 10.12
C THR A 438 -6.65 16.83 9.70
N GLN A 439 -5.46 16.69 9.12
CA GLN A 439 -4.61 17.85 8.78
C GLN A 439 -4.75 18.33 7.34
N MET A 440 -5.50 17.60 6.50
CA MET A 440 -5.74 17.98 5.11
C MET A 440 -7.12 18.58 4.92
N PRO A 441 -7.25 19.71 4.18
CA PRO A 441 -8.54 20.21 3.71
C PRO A 441 -9.28 19.14 2.89
N ARG A 442 -10.61 19.11 2.98
CA ARG A 442 -11.45 18.08 2.29
C ARG A 442 -11.11 17.95 0.80
N ARG A 443 -10.85 19.07 0.13
CA ARG A 443 -10.47 19.11 -1.31
C ARG A 443 -9.18 18.33 -1.64
N LEU A 444 -8.25 18.18 -0.68
CA LEU A 444 -6.95 17.52 -0.88
C LEU A 444 -6.84 16.14 -0.25
N GLN A 445 -7.82 15.71 0.55
CA GLN A 445 -7.77 14.42 1.28
C GLN A 445 -7.59 13.23 0.36
N ALA A 446 -8.32 13.18 -0.76
CA ALA A 446 -8.19 12.08 -1.73
C ALA A 446 -6.79 12.04 -2.39
N THR A 447 -6.26 13.21 -2.77
CA THR A 447 -4.91 13.32 -3.35
C THR A 447 -3.84 12.96 -2.32
N ALA A 448 -4.01 13.38 -1.05
CA ALA A 448 -3.10 13.05 0.03
C ALA A 448 -3.09 11.56 0.35
N ALA A 449 -4.27 10.91 0.39
CA ALA A 449 -4.37 9.46 0.56
C ALA A 449 -3.70 8.72 -0.60
N GLY A 450 -3.93 9.13 -1.83
CA GLY A 450 -3.25 8.58 -3.02
C GLY A 450 -1.73 8.73 -2.95
N TRP A 451 -1.23 9.89 -2.51
CA TRP A 451 0.19 10.14 -2.30
C TRP A 451 0.80 9.20 -1.25
N VAL A 452 0.15 9.06 -0.10
CA VAL A 452 0.58 8.19 1.00
C VAL A 452 0.69 6.74 0.54
N ILE A 453 -0.33 6.23 -0.15
CA ILE A 453 -0.34 4.87 -0.70
C ILE A 453 0.78 4.70 -1.74
N SER A 454 0.92 5.66 -2.67
CA SER A 454 1.99 5.64 -3.68
C SER A 454 3.37 5.60 -3.04
N LEU A 455 3.61 6.41 -1.99
CA LEU A 455 4.87 6.40 -1.25
C LEU A 455 5.13 5.08 -0.52
N GLY A 456 4.10 4.43 0.02
CA GLY A 456 4.23 3.11 0.62
C GLY A 456 4.74 2.08 -0.39
N TYR A 457 4.06 1.94 -1.53
CA TYR A 457 4.48 1.04 -2.60
C TYR A 457 5.84 1.41 -3.19
N LEU A 458 6.13 2.71 -3.38
CA LEU A 458 7.43 3.17 -3.84
C LEU A 458 8.54 2.82 -2.84
N GLY A 459 8.29 3.02 -1.55
CA GLY A 459 9.21 2.63 -0.49
C GLY A 459 9.53 1.14 -0.52
N MET A 460 8.50 0.29 -0.70
CA MET A 460 8.69 -1.16 -0.83
C MET A 460 9.60 -1.53 -2.00
N ALA A 461 9.40 -0.93 -3.17
CA ALA A 461 10.19 -1.24 -4.36
C ALA A 461 11.60 -0.66 -4.30
N PHE A 462 11.71 0.62 -3.95
CA PHE A 462 12.97 1.36 -3.93
C PHE A 462 13.97 0.77 -2.92
N TRP A 463 13.54 0.59 -1.68
CA TRP A 463 14.44 0.12 -0.62
C TRP A 463 14.77 -1.37 -0.72
N LEU A 464 13.89 -2.18 -1.32
CA LEU A 464 14.25 -3.55 -1.68
C LEU A 464 15.35 -3.57 -2.74
N GLY A 465 15.31 -2.67 -3.73
CA GLY A 465 16.38 -2.49 -4.71
C GLY A 465 17.69 -2.00 -4.07
N VAL A 466 17.62 -1.08 -3.11
CA VAL A 466 18.80 -0.63 -2.34
C VAL A 466 19.39 -1.77 -1.50
N ALA A 467 18.54 -2.60 -0.89
CA ALA A 467 19.01 -3.77 -0.14
C ALA A 467 19.70 -4.78 -1.06
N GLU A 468 19.15 -5.04 -2.24
CA GLU A 468 19.78 -5.88 -3.27
C GLU A 468 21.14 -5.33 -3.70
N LEU A 469 21.21 -4.01 -3.92
CA LEU A 469 22.47 -3.33 -4.23
C LEU A 469 23.50 -3.53 -3.11
N ALA A 470 23.10 -3.41 -1.85
CA ALA A 470 24.00 -3.62 -0.71
C ALA A 470 24.48 -5.07 -0.65
N VAL A 471 23.58 -6.05 -0.79
CA VAL A 471 23.91 -7.49 -0.77
C VAL A 471 24.84 -7.86 -1.92
N SER A 472 24.53 -7.46 -3.14
CA SER A 472 25.33 -7.80 -4.32
C SER A 472 26.70 -7.11 -4.32
N SER A 473 26.78 -5.85 -3.85
CA SER A 473 28.05 -5.13 -3.70
C SER A 473 28.92 -5.75 -2.63
N TRP A 474 28.34 -6.16 -1.51
CA TRP A 474 29.05 -6.85 -0.42
C TRP A 474 29.55 -8.22 -0.88
N ALA A 475 28.72 -9.03 -1.54
CA ALA A 475 29.10 -10.33 -2.06
C ALA A 475 30.26 -10.23 -3.06
N ARG A 476 30.26 -9.21 -3.92
CA ARG A 476 31.33 -8.95 -4.87
C ARG A 476 32.67 -8.56 -4.21
N SER A 477 32.63 -7.92 -3.04
CA SER A 477 33.84 -7.53 -2.31
C SER A 477 34.48 -8.70 -1.53
N HIS A 478 33.78 -9.83 -1.37
CA HIS A 478 34.22 -11.01 -0.61
C HIS A 478 34.43 -12.23 -1.51
N THR A 479 35.07 -12.05 -2.66
CA THR A 479 35.31 -13.09 -3.66
C THR A 479 36.35 -14.17 -3.27
N GLU A 480 37.12 -13.98 -2.20
CA GLU A 480 38.11 -14.96 -1.74
C GLU A 480 37.47 -16.21 -1.11
N VAL A 481 36.29 -16.08 -0.53
CA VAL A 481 35.46 -17.17 0.00
C VAL A 481 34.03 -16.89 -0.43
N ASP A 482 33.41 -17.79 -1.19
CA ASP A 482 31.99 -17.63 -1.61
C ASP A 482 31.10 -17.46 -0.38
N PRO A 483 30.47 -16.28 -0.21
CA PRO A 483 29.66 -16.01 0.96
C PRO A 483 28.40 -16.90 0.98
N THR A 484 28.09 -17.41 2.16
CA THR A 484 26.90 -18.24 2.38
C THR A 484 25.62 -17.44 2.15
N LEU A 485 24.50 -18.12 1.80
CA LEU A 485 23.18 -17.48 1.68
C LEU A 485 22.78 -16.75 2.97
N ARG A 486 23.15 -17.30 4.13
CA ARG A 486 22.89 -16.68 5.43
C ARG A 486 23.55 -15.32 5.53
N GLU A 487 24.84 -15.22 5.20
CA GLU A 487 25.58 -13.95 5.25
C GLU A 487 25.01 -12.91 4.29
N LYS A 488 24.66 -13.32 3.07
CA LYS A 488 23.98 -12.44 2.10
C LYS A 488 22.67 -11.87 2.67
N TYR A 489 21.82 -12.73 3.26
CA TYR A 489 20.56 -12.26 3.84
C TYR A 489 20.77 -11.40 5.09
N GLN A 490 21.81 -11.66 5.89
CA GLN A 490 22.18 -10.79 7.00
C GLN A 490 22.50 -9.36 6.55
N VAL A 491 23.21 -9.19 5.43
CA VAL A 491 23.46 -7.85 4.86
C VAL A 491 22.16 -7.14 4.50
N GLY A 492 21.20 -7.86 3.92
CA GLY A 492 19.85 -7.33 3.66
C GLY A 492 19.16 -6.82 4.92
N PHE A 493 19.18 -7.61 6.01
CA PHE A 493 18.61 -7.19 7.30
C PHE A 493 19.36 -6.02 7.94
N TRP A 494 20.70 -5.96 7.86
CA TRP A 494 21.49 -4.82 8.34
C TRP A 494 21.17 -3.54 7.56
N THR A 495 20.92 -3.65 6.26
CA THR A 495 20.45 -2.53 5.44
C THR A 495 19.07 -2.06 5.93
N GLY A 496 18.15 -2.99 6.21
CA GLY A 496 16.85 -2.70 6.81
C GLY A 496 16.97 -2.02 8.18
N LEU A 497 17.93 -2.42 9.01
CA LEU A 497 18.17 -1.80 10.31
C LEU A 497 18.69 -0.36 10.17
N GLY A 498 19.60 -0.11 9.24
CA GLY A 498 20.05 1.25 8.92
C GLY A 498 18.89 2.14 8.49
N LEU A 499 18.01 1.61 7.64
CA LEU A 499 16.79 2.30 7.19
C LEU A 499 15.81 2.56 8.34
N ALA A 500 15.64 1.60 9.26
CA ALA A 500 14.82 1.78 10.46
C ALA A 500 15.36 2.93 11.35
N GLY A 501 16.68 3.12 11.40
CA GLY A 501 17.31 4.28 12.04
C GLY A 501 16.92 5.61 11.39
N VAL A 502 16.88 5.66 10.05
CA VAL A 502 16.40 6.85 9.31
C VAL A 502 14.92 7.09 9.59
N THR A 503 14.10 6.04 9.61
CA THR A 503 12.68 6.12 9.95
C THR A 503 12.49 6.68 11.36
N PHE A 504 13.29 6.24 12.34
CA PHE A 504 13.29 6.75 13.70
C PHE A 504 13.64 8.25 13.75
N ALA A 505 14.64 8.71 13.02
CA ALA A 505 15.00 10.13 12.95
C ALA A 505 13.85 10.98 12.39
N CYS A 506 13.13 10.49 11.37
CA CYS A 506 11.94 11.15 10.86
C CYS A 506 10.83 11.24 11.92
N ALA A 507 10.57 10.14 12.66
CA ALA A 507 9.56 10.11 13.72
C ALA A 507 9.91 11.05 14.89
N ALA A 508 11.15 11.02 15.36
CA ALA A 508 11.61 11.84 16.50
C ALA A 508 11.46 13.35 16.24
N THR A 509 11.58 13.76 14.97
CA THR A 509 11.42 15.16 14.57
C THR A 509 9.97 15.56 14.24
N THR A 510 9.02 14.61 14.26
CA THR A 510 7.62 14.83 13.90
C THR A 510 6.77 14.92 15.18
N ARG A 511 6.18 16.09 15.45
CA ARG A 511 5.35 16.32 16.64
C ARG A 511 3.89 16.36 16.24
N ILE A 512 3.21 15.21 16.32
CA ILE A 512 1.77 15.09 16.09
C ILE A 512 1.09 14.86 17.42
N GLY A 513 0.07 15.66 17.73
CA GLY A 513 -0.76 15.56 18.93
C GLY A 513 -1.70 14.35 18.90
N GLN A 514 -2.62 14.31 19.86
CA GLN A 514 -3.70 13.31 19.91
C GLN A 514 -4.78 13.65 18.88
N ALA A 515 -5.36 12.67 18.24
CA ALA A 515 -6.40 12.85 17.22
C ALA A 515 -7.67 13.55 17.75
N SER A 516 -7.96 13.41 19.06
CA SER A 516 -9.14 13.98 19.70
C SER A 516 -8.99 15.45 20.14
N THR A 517 -7.77 15.97 20.19
CA THR A 517 -7.46 17.31 20.72
C THR A 517 -7.12 18.33 19.65
N GLU A 518 -6.99 17.93 18.39
CA GLU A 518 -6.67 18.81 17.27
C GLU A 518 -7.92 19.09 16.43
N LEU A 519 -8.17 20.37 16.17
CA LEU A 519 -9.17 20.81 15.20
C LEU A 519 -8.76 20.34 13.81
N THR A 520 -9.74 19.94 12.99
CA THR A 520 -9.51 19.62 11.58
C THR A 520 -9.05 20.86 10.80
N ALA A 521 -8.41 20.65 9.67
CA ALA A 521 -7.92 21.76 8.85
C ALA A 521 -9.06 22.72 8.45
N ASP A 522 -10.23 22.17 8.11
CA ASP A 522 -11.42 22.98 7.76
C ASP A 522 -11.96 23.79 8.94
N GLU A 523 -11.97 23.23 10.15
CA GLU A 523 -12.38 23.92 11.37
C GLU A 523 -11.40 25.07 11.75
N LYS A 524 -10.10 24.87 11.49
CA LYS A 524 -9.09 25.93 11.68
C LYS A 524 -9.30 27.07 10.69
N ASP A 525 -9.55 26.76 9.42
CA ASP A 525 -9.83 27.74 8.37
C ASP A 525 -11.13 28.54 8.66
N GLU A 526 -12.16 27.89 9.19
CA GLU A 526 -13.41 28.55 9.59
C GLU A 526 -13.19 29.48 10.81
N LEU A 527 -12.42 29.05 11.81
CA LEU A 527 -12.06 29.88 12.96
C LEU A 527 -11.24 31.12 12.53
N GLU A 528 -10.25 30.95 11.64
CA GLU A 528 -9.47 32.07 11.12
C GLU A 528 -10.33 33.08 10.34
N LYS A 529 -11.26 32.60 9.52
CA LYS A 529 -12.21 33.49 8.80
C LYS A 529 -13.12 34.27 9.75
N ASN A 530 -13.63 33.60 10.79
CA ASN A 530 -14.50 34.24 11.79
C ASN A 530 -13.73 35.28 12.64
N THR A 531 -12.45 35.00 12.95
CA THR A 531 -11.60 35.94 13.69
C THR A 531 -11.19 37.15 12.84
N ALA A 532 -11.04 36.97 11.52
CA ALA A 532 -10.71 38.06 10.60
C ALA A 532 -11.91 38.97 10.27
N GLN A 533 -13.13 38.54 10.57
CA GLN A 533 -14.37 39.33 10.40
C GLN A 533 -14.78 40.10 11.66
N GLN A 534 -14.15 39.83 12.79
CA GLN A 534 -14.26 40.60 14.05
C GLN A 534 -13.19 41.68 14.13
#